data_067ff904114d2014f07a673f8de90085
#
_entry.id   067ff904114d2014f07a673f8de90085
#
_cell.length_a   1.000
_cell.length_b   1.000
_cell.length_c   1.000
_cell.angle_alpha   90.00
_cell.angle_beta   90.00
_cell.angle_gamma   90.00
#
_symmetry.space_group_name_H-M   'P 1'
#
loop_
_entity.id
_entity.type
_entity.pdbx_description
1 polymer ?
#
loop_
_entity_poly.entity_id
_entity_poly.type
_entity_poly.pdbx_seq_one_letter_code
_entity_poly.pdbx_strand_id
1 'polypeptide(L)'
;MIALACDHGALDLKHAIMKHLEQRGLAYKDFGCYTKDSCDYPDFAGPAAQAVASGECDRGIVCCTTGIGVSITANKVKGVRCALLDNPMSARLTREHNDTNMMALGAAVTGEMLALEIVDVWLDTAFSGVERHQRRIDKICLLYTSDAAD
;
A
#
# COMPACT_ATOMS: atom_id res chain seq x y z
N MET A 1 8.53 -1.12 10.42
CA MET A 1 7.21 -1.76 10.62
C MET A 1 6.35 -1.48 9.42
N ILE A 2 5.56 -2.47 8.98
CA ILE A 2 4.68 -2.37 7.80
C ILE A 2 3.24 -2.21 8.27
N ALA A 3 2.54 -1.17 7.81
CA ALA A 3 1.12 -0.99 8.06
C ALA A 3 0.31 -1.89 7.11
N LEU A 4 -0.66 -2.63 7.63
CA LEU A 4 -1.56 -3.45 6.84
C LEU A 4 -3.00 -3.04 7.09
N ALA A 5 -3.79 -2.94 6.04
CA ALA A 5 -5.23 -2.72 6.15
C ALA A 5 -5.95 -3.37 4.96
N CYS A 6 -7.21 -3.70 5.17
CA CYS A 6 -8.08 -4.18 4.11
C CYS A 6 -9.54 -3.85 4.43
N ASP A 7 -10.42 -4.08 3.46
CA ASP A 7 -11.85 -4.19 3.73
C ASP A 7 -12.28 -5.65 3.85
N HIS A 8 -13.58 -5.87 4.02
CA HIS A 8 -14.17 -7.21 4.16
C HIS A 8 -13.93 -8.11 2.93
N GLY A 9 -13.76 -7.54 1.74
CA GLY A 9 -13.54 -8.30 0.50
C GLY A 9 -12.11 -8.84 0.35
N ALA A 10 -11.17 -8.37 1.18
CA ALA A 10 -9.76 -8.75 1.09
C ALA A 10 -9.18 -9.25 2.41
N LEU A 11 -10.03 -9.67 3.34
CA LEU A 11 -9.57 -10.14 4.66
C LEU A 11 -8.65 -11.36 4.54
N ASP A 12 -9.01 -12.33 3.70
CA ASP A 12 -8.19 -13.54 3.52
C ASP A 12 -6.82 -13.21 2.89
N LEU A 13 -6.80 -12.27 1.94
CA LEU A 13 -5.54 -11.82 1.34
C LEU A 13 -4.66 -11.11 2.39
N LYS A 14 -5.22 -10.24 3.22
CA LYS A 14 -4.47 -9.59 4.29
C LYS A 14 -3.89 -10.63 5.26
N HIS A 15 -4.66 -11.64 5.65
CA HIS A 15 -4.16 -12.72 6.51
C HIS A 15 -3.02 -13.50 5.87
N ALA A 16 -3.10 -13.78 4.56
CA ALA A 16 -2.01 -14.42 3.83
C ALA A 16 -0.74 -13.57 3.82
N ILE A 17 -0.89 -12.26 3.61
CA ILE A 17 0.24 -11.32 3.68
C ILE A 17 0.84 -11.27 5.08
N MET A 18 0.02 -11.20 6.12
CA MET A 18 0.48 -11.23 7.52
C MET A 18 1.34 -12.46 7.80
N LYS A 19 0.84 -13.63 7.42
CA LYS A 19 1.57 -14.90 7.59
C LYS A 19 2.88 -14.88 6.82
N HIS A 20 2.88 -14.37 5.61
CA HIS A 20 4.07 -14.25 4.77
C HIS A 20 5.13 -13.33 5.40
N LEU A 21 4.72 -12.18 5.93
CA LEU A 21 5.61 -11.26 6.63
C LEU A 21 6.19 -11.90 7.89
N GLU A 22 5.38 -12.64 8.66
CA GLU A 22 5.84 -13.38 9.83
C GLU A 22 6.92 -14.41 9.46
N GLN A 23 6.73 -15.14 8.37
CA GLN A 23 7.71 -16.11 7.86
C GLN A 23 9.03 -15.44 7.45
N ARG A 24 8.98 -14.19 7.00
CA ARG A 24 10.14 -13.39 6.66
C ARG A 24 10.76 -12.66 7.86
N GLY A 25 10.17 -12.76 9.04
CA GLY A 25 10.62 -12.03 10.23
C GLY A 25 10.40 -10.53 10.17
N LEU A 26 9.43 -10.06 9.37
CA LEU A 26 9.12 -8.64 9.19
C LEU A 26 7.98 -8.23 10.12
N ALA A 27 8.18 -7.16 10.89
CA ALA A 27 7.17 -6.62 11.79
C ALA A 27 6.08 -5.87 11.02
N TYR A 28 4.83 -6.04 11.43
CA TYR A 28 3.70 -5.32 10.87
C TYR A 28 2.73 -4.88 11.97
N LYS A 29 1.88 -3.91 11.62
CA LYS A 29 0.73 -3.51 12.43
C LYS A 29 -0.54 -3.63 11.58
N ASP A 30 -1.53 -4.35 12.11
CA ASP A 30 -2.81 -4.55 11.46
C ASP A 30 -3.80 -3.45 11.87
N PHE A 31 -4.18 -2.61 10.92
CA PHE A 31 -5.13 -1.52 11.10
C PHE A 31 -6.58 -1.94 10.80
N GLY A 32 -6.82 -3.17 10.43
CA GLY A 32 -8.16 -3.72 10.14
C GLY A 32 -8.43 -3.81 8.63
N CYS A 33 -9.65 -4.27 8.21
CA CYS A 33 -10.70 -4.78 9.10
C CYS A 33 -10.35 -6.16 9.69
N TYR A 34 -11.22 -6.63 10.58
CA TYR A 34 -10.96 -7.88 11.33
C TYR A 34 -12.00 -8.96 11.08
N THR A 35 -13.09 -8.64 10.40
CA THR A 35 -14.18 -9.57 10.07
C THR A 35 -14.60 -9.42 8.60
N LYS A 36 -15.42 -10.35 8.13
CA LYS A 36 -16.00 -10.30 6.77
C LYS A 36 -17.31 -9.51 6.70
N ASP A 37 -17.73 -8.89 7.79
CA ASP A 37 -18.89 -8.02 7.79
C ASP A 37 -18.61 -6.78 6.92
N SER A 38 -19.61 -6.37 6.16
CA SER A 38 -19.50 -5.19 5.28
C SER A 38 -18.99 -3.97 6.05
N CYS A 39 -18.00 -3.31 5.50
CA CYS A 39 -17.37 -2.13 6.09
C CYS A 39 -16.92 -1.15 5.02
N ASP A 40 -16.56 0.04 5.43
CA ASP A 40 -16.08 1.09 4.55
C ASP A 40 -14.54 1.08 4.54
N TYR A 41 -13.95 0.81 3.39
CA TYR A 41 -12.49 0.69 3.27
C TYR A 41 -11.70 1.93 3.70
N PRO A 42 -12.21 3.19 3.54
CA PRO A 42 -11.45 4.36 4.00
C PRO A 42 -11.20 4.38 5.50
N ASP A 43 -12.09 3.78 6.29
CA ASP A 43 -11.96 3.73 7.75
C ASP A 43 -10.74 2.92 8.22
N PHE A 44 -10.20 2.06 7.36
CA PHE A 44 -9.04 1.23 7.66
C PHE A 44 -7.80 1.66 6.85
N ALA A 45 -7.97 1.92 5.56
CA ALA A 45 -6.88 2.36 4.71
C ALA A 45 -6.37 3.76 5.08
N GLY A 46 -7.26 4.66 5.52
CA GLY A 46 -6.91 6.00 5.97
C GLY A 46 -5.92 6.00 7.14
N PRO A 47 -6.26 5.35 8.27
CA PRO A 47 -5.35 5.24 9.41
C PRO A 47 -4.01 4.56 9.07
N ALA A 48 -4.02 3.51 8.24
CA ALA A 48 -2.78 2.87 7.78
C ALA A 48 -1.88 3.85 6.99
N ALA A 49 -2.48 4.63 6.09
CA ALA A 49 -1.77 5.64 5.32
C ALA A 49 -1.22 6.76 6.21
N GLN A 50 -1.98 7.19 7.22
CA GLN A 50 -1.53 8.19 8.19
C GLN A 50 -0.35 7.67 9.01
N ALA A 51 -0.34 6.39 9.37
CA ALA A 51 0.79 5.77 10.08
C ALA A 51 2.06 5.76 9.24
N VAL A 52 1.94 5.56 7.93
CA VAL A 52 3.09 5.66 7.02
C VAL A 52 3.54 7.12 6.87
N ALA A 53 2.61 8.05 6.68
CA ALA A 53 2.94 9.47 6.53
C ALA A 53 3.61 10.07 7.76
N SER A 54 3.22 9.63 8.97
CA SER A 54 3.80 10.11 10.24
C SER A 54 5.14 9.47 10.59
N GLY A 55 5.53 8.39 9.90
CA GLY A 55 6.74 7.63 10.22
C GLY A 55 6.56 6.58 11.30
N GLU A 56 5.35 6.37 11.83
CA GLU A 56 5.06 5.24 12.73
C GLU A 56 5.34 3.91 12.03
N CYS A 57 4.99 3.82 10.76
CA CYS A 57 5.33 2.70 9.90
C CYS A 57 6.18 3.18 8.73
N ASP A 58 7.10 2.32 8.27
CA ASP A 58 8.00 2.64 7.16
C ASP A 58 7.31 2.49 5.80
N ARG A 59 6.42 1.52 5.70
CA ARG A 59 5.70 1.15 4.49
C ARG A 59 4.30 0.67 4.83
N GLY A 60 3.43 0.63 3.82
CA GLY A 60 2.08 0.13 4.00
C GLY A 60 1.59 -0.70 2.82
N ILE A 61 0.72 -1.68 3.11
CA ILE A 61 0.06 -2.52 2.13
C ILE A 61 -1.43 -2.49 2.44
N VAL A 62 -2.24 -2.09 1.47
CA VAL A 62 -3.69 -1.99 1.61
C VAL A 62 -4.38 -2.83 0.55
N CYS A 63 -5.45 -3.51 0.93
CA CYS A 63 -6.16 -4.43 0.05
C CYS A 63 -7.67 -4.21 0.10
N CYS A 64 -8.32 -4.31 -1.04
CA CYS A 64 -9.78 -4.44 -1.15
C CYS A 64 -10.12 -5.36 -2.32
N THR A 65 -11.34 -5.41 -2.76
CA THR A 65 -11.74 -6.28 -3.88
C THR A 65 -10.93 -6.00 -5.15
N THR A 66 -10.74 -4.72 -5.50
CA THR A 66 -10.00 -4.32 -6.71
C THR A 66 -8.66 -3.66 -6.41
N GLY A 67 -8.43 -3.23 -5.18
CA GLY A 67 -7.29 -2.40 -4.80
C GLY A 67 -7.45 -0.91 -5.15
N ILE A 68 -8.49 -0.57 -5.92
CA ILE A 68 -8.65 0.81 -6.43
C ILE A 68 -9.04 1.76 -5.30
N GLY A 69 -10.12 1.46 -4.57
CA GLY A 69 -10.62 2.36 -3.52
C GLY A 69 -9.61 2.61 -2.41
N VAL A 70 -8.90 1.57 -1.99
CA VAL A 70 -7.86 1.71 -0.95
C VAL A 70 -6.65 2.49 -1.47
N SER A 71 -6.30 2.37 -2.75
CA SER A 71 -5.20 3.16 -3.34
C SER A 71 -5.55 4.65 -3.44
N ILE A 72 -6.78 4.97 -3.83
CA ILE A 72 -7.28 6.35 -3.86
C ILE A 72 -7.25 6.94 -2.45
N THR A 73 -7.76 6.21 -1.47
CA THR A 73 -7.76 6.63 -0.07
C THR A 73 -6.36 6.93 0.43
N ALA A 74 -5.42 6.01 0.22
CA ALA A 74 -4.04 6.17 0.66
C ALA A 74 -3.38 7.41 0.03
N ASN A 75 -3.60 7.62 -1.27
CA ASN A 75 -3.03 8.76 -1.99
C ASN A 75 -3.65 10.12 -1.63
N LYS A 76 -4.75 10.16 -0.87
CA LYS A 76 -5.28 11.40 -0.30
C LYS A 76 -4.47 11.89 0.90
N VAL A 77 -3.64 11.05 1.47
CA VAL A 77 -2.84 11.41 2.64
C VAL A 77 -1.52 12.04 2.18
N LYS A 78 -1.25 13.26 2.61
CA LYS A 78 0.01 13.95 2.28
C LYS A 78 1.20 13.14 2.78
N GLY A 79 2.18 12.94 1.92
CA GLY A 79 3.37 12.15 2.23
C GLY A 79 3.27 10.68 1.80
N VAL A 80 2.11 10.24 1.32
CA VAL A 80 1.91 8.89 0.81
C VAL A 80 1.97 8.87 -0.71
N ARG A 81 2.72 7.91 -1.24
CA ARG A 81 2.69 7.51 -2.66
C ARG A 81 2.36 6.04 -2.71
N CYS A 82 1.12 5.73 -3.07
CA CYS A 82 0.59 4.37 -3.12
C CYS A 82 0.43 3.92 -4.56
N ALA A 83 1.02 2.78 -4.90
CA ALA A 83 0.88 2.16 -6.20
C ALA A 83 -0.14 1.02 -6.17
N LEU A 84 -1.12 1.05 -7.07
CA LEU A 84 -2.00 -0.09 -7.33
C LEU A 84 -1.24 -1.08 -8.20
N LEU A 85 -1.01 -2.29 -7.71
CA LEU A 85 -0.15 -3.27 -8.37
C LEU A 85 -0.91 -4.56 -8.69
N ASP A 86 -0.60 -5.14 -9.85
CA ASP A 86 -1.11 -6.43 -10.28
C ASP A 86 -0.05 -7.32 -10.95
N ASN A 87 1.21 -6.85 -10.98
CA ASN A 87 2.31 -7.59 -11.57
C ASN A 87 3.66 -7.23 -10.93
N PRO A 88 4.66 -8.15 -10.96
CA PRO A 88 5.96 -7.90 -10.34
C PRO A 88 6.80 -6.82 -11.02
N MET A 89 6.67 -6.65 -12.33
CA MET A 89 7.42 -5.62 -13.06
C MET A 89 7.02 -4.22 -12.57
N SER A 90 5.73 -3.94 -12.46
CA SER A 90 5.24 -2.66 -11.93
C SER A 90 5.64 -2.46 -10.46
N ALA A 91 5.68 -3.53 -9.67
CA ALA A 91 6.16 -3.47 -8.29
C ALA A 91 7.62 -3.03 -8.20
N ARG A 92 8.48 -3.58 -9.06
CA ARG A 92 9.87 -3.19 -9.14
C ARG A 92 10.03 -1.75 -9.63
N LEU A 93 9.37 -1.42 -10.74
CA LEU A 93 9.52 -0.09 -11.36
C LEU A 93 8.95 1.04 -10.49
N THR A 94 7.85 0.82 -9.78
CA THR A 94 7.32 1.86 -8.91
C THR A 94 8.24 2.15 -7.72
N ARG A 95 8.99 1.15 -7.25
CA ARG A 95 10.04 1.39 -6.25
C ARG A 95 11.20 2.16 -6.86
N GLU A 96 11.72 1.70 -7.98
CA GLU A 96 12.86 2.35 -8.64
C GLU A 96 12.57 3.77 -9.11
N HIS A 97 11.35 4.05 -9.57
CA HIS A 97 10.98 5.32 -10.20
C HIS A 97 10.21 6.26 -9.31
N ASN A 98 9.29 5.73 -8.48
CA ASN A 98 8.35 6.55 -7.71
C ASN A 98 8.63 6.52 -6.21
N ASP A 99 9.55 5.69 -5.76
CA ASP A 99 9.85 5.48 -4.35
C ASP A 99 8.57 5.35 -3.52
N THR A 100 7.63 4.54 -3.99
CA THR A 100 6.34 4.36 -3.32
C THR A 100 6.53 3.79 -1.92
N ASN A 101 5.86 4.39 -0.95
CA ASN A 101 5.87 3.93 0.44
C ASN A 101 4.63 3.12 0.81
N MET A 102 3.65 3.06 -0.09
CA MET A 102 2.51 2.17 0.01
C MET A 102 2.22 1.46 -1.30
N MET A 103 1.60 0.30 -1.20
CA MET A 103 1.06 -0.44 -2.33
C MET A 103 -0.34 -0.92 -2.04
N ALA A 104 -1.11 -1.13 -3.09
CA ALA A 104 -2.47 -1.65 -3.02
C ALA A 104 -2.62 -2.88 -3.89
N LEU A 105 -3.43 -3.85 -3.44
CA LEU A 105 -3.74 -5.08 -4.13
C LEU A 105 -5.24 -5.32 -4.16
N GLY A 106 -5.73 -5.90 -5.26
CA GLY A 106 -7.12 -6.34 -5.41
C GLY A 106 -7.24 -7.85 -5.22
N ALA A 107 -7.97 -8.28 -4.19
CA ALA A 107 -8.15 -9.70 -3.88
C ALA A 107 -8.89 -10.46 -4.98
N ALA A 108 -9.79 -9.79 -5.72
CA ALA A 108 -10.48 -10.40 -6.85
C ALA A 108 -9.69 -10.35 -8.16
N VAL A 109 -8.62 -9.56 -8.21
CA VAL A 109 -7.81 -9.36 -9.41
C VAL A 109 -6.56 -10.22 -9.39
N THR A 110 -5.92 -10.34 -8.22
CA THR A 110 -4.61 -10.98 -8.06
C THR A 110 -4.73 -12.16 -7.10
N GLY A 111 -4.41 -13.35 -7.58
CA GLY A 111 -4.38 -14.54 -6.74
C GLY A 111 -3.29 -14.47 -5.66
N GLU A 112 -3.45 -15.26 -4.61
CA GLU A 112 -2.58 -15.18 -3.42
C GLU A 112 -1.10 -15.36 -3.75
N MET A 113 -0.75 -16.39 -4.53
CA MET A 113 0.65 -16.67 -4.86
C MET A 113 1.30 -15.49 -5.60
N LEU A 114 0.62 -14.92 -6.58
CA LEU A 114 1.10 -13.76 -7.32
C LEU A 114 1.16 -12.52 -6.43
N ALA A 115 0.17 -12.33 -5.56
CA ALA A 115 0.15 -11.21 -4.63
C ALA A 115 1.37 -11.23 -3.69
N LEU A 116 1.73 -12.38 -3.16
CA LEU A 116 2.90 -12.53 -2.28
C LEU A 116 4.22 -12.28 -3.04
N GLU A 117 4.31 -12.69 -4.30
CA GLU A 117 5.46 -12.36 -5.15
C GLU A 117 5.56 -10.86 -5.38
N ILE A 118 4.45 -10.20 -5.68
CA ILE A 118 4.40 -8.74 -5.84
C ILE A 118 4.86 -8.03 -4.57
N VAL A 119 4.38 -8.48 -3.41
CA VAL A 119 4.79 -7.94 -2.10
C VAL A 119 6.30 -8.08 -1.91
N ASP A 120 6.87 -9.24 -2.20
CA ASP A 120 8.30 -9.49 -2.04
C ASP A 120 9.14 -8.58 -2.95
N VAL A 121 8.79 -8.50 -4.23
CA VAL A 121 9.49 -7.63 -5.18
C VAL A 121 9.42 -6.17 -4.71
N TRP A 122 8.26 -5.72 -4.28
CA TRP A 122 8.07 -4.34 -3.82
C TRP A 122 8.86 -4.04 -2.55
N LEU A 123 8.84 -4.95 -1.57
CA LEU A 123 9.60 -4.78 -0.32
C LEU A 123 11.12 -4.80 -0.55
N ASP A 124 11.59 -5.62 -1.47
CA ASP A 124 13.01 -5.90 -1.66
C ASP A 124 13.69 -4.99 -2.70
N THR A 125 12.93 -4.13 -3.38
CA THR A 125 13.47 -3.21 -4.38
C THR A 125 13.73 -1.82 -3.79
N ALA A 126 14.96 -1.35 -3.90
CA ALA A 126 15.35 -0.02 -3.45
C ALA A 126 14.98 1.04 -4.50
N PHE A 127 14.87 2.30 -4.06
CA PHE A 127 14.78 3.44 -4.96
C PHE A 127 16.08 3.57 -5.77
N SER A 128 15.95 3.91 -7.06
CA SER A 128 17.10 4.01 -7.97
C SER A 128 18.08 5.14 -7.61
N GLY A 129 17.59 6.19 -6.94
CA GLY A 129 18.40 7.39 -6.66
C GLY A 129 18.71 8.25 -7.88
N VAL A 130 18.13 7.92 -9.04
CA VAL A 130 18.36 8.67 -10.29
C VAL A 130 17.71 10.04 -10.21
N GLU A 131 18.45 11.09 -10.59
CA GLU A 131 18.01 12.49 -10.42
C GLU A 131 16.67 12.78 -11.09
N ARG A 132 16.45 12.31 -12.33
CA ARG A 132 15.18 12.56 -13.03
C ARG A 132 13.98 11.94 -12.30
N HIS A 133 14.16 10.80 -11.63
CA HIS A 133 13.10 10.17 -10.83
C HIS A 133 12.83 10.99 -9.58
N GLN A 134 13.86 11.44 -8.88
CA GLN A 134 13.70 12.29 -7.70
C GLN A 134 12.99 13.60 -8.05
N ARG A 135 13.37 14.24 -9.15
CA ARG A 135 12.72 15.46 -9.62
C ARG A 135 11.22 15.28 -9.86
N ARG A 136 10.84 14.17 -10.48
CA ARG A 136 9.42 13.84 -10.75
C ARG A 136 8.66 13.55 -9.45
N ILE A 137 9.27 12.85 -8.51
CA ILE A 137 8.69 12.61 -7.18
C ILE A 137 8.47 13.95 -6.47
N ASP A 138 9.45 14.84 -6.47
CA ASP A 138 9.34 16.16 -5.84
C ASP A 138 8.17 16.96 -6.41
N LYS A 139 7.96 16.89 -7.72
CA LYS A 139 6.83 17.55 -8.38
C LYS A 139 5.48 16.92 -7.98
N ILE A 140 5.41 15.60 -7.84
CA ILE A 140 4.21 14.92 -7.31
C ILE A 140 3.92 15.41 -5.89
N CYS A 141 4.94 15.50 -5.04
CA CYS A 141 4.78 15.88 -3.64
C CYS A 141 4.30 17.33 -3.44
N LEU A 142 4.46 18.20 -4.44
CA LEU A 142 3.91 19.56 -4.42
C LEU A 142 2.39 19.58 -4.69
N LEU A 143 1.85 18.52 -5.29
CA LEU A 143 0.43 18.43 -5.61
C LEU A 143 -0.30 17.83 -4.41
N TYR A 144 -0.98 18.66 -3.66
CA TYR A 144 -1.84 18.23 -2.57
C TYR A 144 -3.24 18.80 -2.76
N THR A 145 -4.23 17.93 -2.76
CA THR A 145 -5.63 18.32 -2.85
C THR A 145 -6.37 17.86 -1.59
N SER A 146 -7.19 18.74 -1.03
CA SER A 146 -8.11 18.40 0.04
C SER A 146 -9.53 18.64 -0.46
N ASP A 147 -10.30 17.58 -0.57
CA ASP A 147 -11.71 17.66 -0.98
C ASP A 147 -12.63 17.98 0.20
N ALA A 148 -12.08 18.03 1.40
CA ALA A 148 -12.84 18.18 2.64
C ALA A 148 -12.69 19.57 3.28
N ALA A 149 -11.98 20.48 2.66
CA ALA A 149 -11.63 21.76 3.28
C ALA A 149 -12.72 22.82 3.20
N ASP A 150 -13.73 22.63 2.39
CA ASP A 150 -14.74 23.62 2.09
C ASP A 150 -16.15 23.02 2.28
#